data_f8dccced83a030065e28203b2fa949e6
#
_entry.id   f8dccced83a030065e28203b2fa949e6
#
_cell.length_a   1.000
_cell.length_b   1.000
_cell.length_c   1.000
_cell.angle_alpha   90.00
_cell.angle_beta   90.00
_cell.angle_gamma   90.00
#
_symmetry.space_group_name_H-M   'P 1'
#
loop_
_entity.id
_entity.type
_entity.pdbx_description
1 polymer ?
#
loop_
_entity_poly.entity_id
_entity_poly.type
_entity_poly.pdbx_seq_one_letter_code
_entity_poly.pdbx_strand_id
1 'polypeptide(L)'
;KSITYKNILEDTEKFKKIFQKKKLILIFSENCYEFFACYVAAIRENQVLILINSKTNEDDILDILNRYEPEYVYCKNIKKYKNYTVKLNFNSFHLLKKNKVNQYNINTELSCLLSTSGTTGEKKFVKLSVKNLLSNSTAISKSLNINQNDTSITTMPPYYSYALSIINTHLMNGAKIIINNFSLVDRNFWELFKYFQPNNLNGV
;
A
#
# COMPACT_ATOMS: atom_id res chain seq x y z
N LYS A 1 15.89 3.93 11.17
CA LYS A 1 16.23 4.90 10.11
C LYS A 1 15.09 5.90 9.98
N SER A 2 15.38 7.20 9.97
CA SER A 2 14.40 8.25 9.68
C SER A 2 14.38 8.52 8.18
N ILE A 3 13.17 8.70 7.63
CA ILE A 3 12.94 9.00 6.22
C ILE A 3 12.02 10.22 6.18
N THR A 4 12.40 11.22 5.40
CA THR A 4 11.63 12.46 5.25
C THR A 4 10.62 12.34 4.10
N TYR A 5 9.61 13.20 4.09
CA TYR A 5 8.70 13.32 2.94
C TYR A 5 9.44 13.65 1.64
N LYS A 6 10.53 14.46 1.73
CA LYS A 6 11.41 14.74 0.58
C LYS A 6 12.02 13.44 0.02
N ASN A 7 12.52 12.55 0.89
CA ASN A 7 13.06 11.27 0.43
C ASN A 7 11.99 10.39 -0.24
N ILE A 8 10.75 10.37 0.30
CA ILE A 8 9.64 9.65 -0.34
C ILE A 8 9.39 10.22 -1.74
N LEU A 9 9.33 11.55 -1.88
CA LEU A 9 9.09 12.20 -3.18
C LEU A 9 10.20 11.90 -4.18
N GLU A 10 11.47 11.97 -3.77
CA GLU A 10 12.62 11.61 -4.60
C GLU A 10 12.53 10.15 -5.08
N ASP A 11 12.16 9.24 -4.19
CA ASP A 11 12.01 7.83 -4.54
C ASP A 11 10.80 7.57 -5.45
N THR A 12 9.72 8.34 -5.33
CA THR A 12 8.56 8.20 -6.26
C THR A 12 8.93 8.49 -7.70
N GLU A 13 9.92 9.34 -7.98
CA GLU A 13 10.38 9.63 -9.33
C GLU A 13 10.97 8.41 -10.06
N LYS A 14 11.47 7.42 -9.32
CA LYS A 14 11.95 6.14 -9.89
C LYS A 14 10.80 5.34 -10.47
N PHE A 15 9.64 5.33 -9.81
CA PHE A 15 8.42 4.65 -10.25
C PHE A 15 7.73 5.42 -11.38
N LYS A 16 7.70 6.76 -11.30
CA LYS A 16 7.07 7.64 -12.30
C LYS A 16 7.59 7.37 -13.71
N LYS A 17 8.89 7.11 -13.87
CA LYS A 17 9.51 6.76 -15.16
C LYS A 17 8.88 5.52 -15.81
N ILE A 18 8.23 4.66 -14.99
CA ILE A 18 7.64 3.39 -15.43
C ILE A 18 6.12 3.52 -15.55
N PHE A 19 5.47 4.28 -14.66
CA PHE A 19 4.03 4.47 -14.59
C PHE A 19 3.53 5.56 -15.56
N GLN A 20 3.61 5.29 -16.87
CA GLN A 20 3.26 6.29 -17.90
C GLN A 20 1.77 6.39 -18.21
N LYS A 21 1.02 5.30 -18.00
CA LYS A 21 -0.42 5.20 -18.24
C LYS A 21 -1.08 4.53 -17.06
N LYS A 22 -2.37 4.80 -16.84
CA LYS A 22 -3.16 4.17 -15.77
C LYS A 22 -3.20 2.65 -15.96
N LYS A 23 -2.67 1.92 -15.01
CA LYS A 23 -2.54 0.46 -15.02
C LYS A 23 -2.85 -0.14 -13.66
N LEU A 24 -3.09 -1.44 -13.63
CA LEU A 24 -3.35 -2.20 -12.44
C LEU A 24 -2.04 -2.77 -11.88
N ILE A 25 -1.81 -2.56 -10.59
CA ILE A 25 -0.62 -3.00 -9.86
C ILE A 25 -1.05 -3.90 -8.71
N LEU A 26 -0.59 -5.13 -8.69
CA LEU A 26 -0.71 -6.02 -7.52
C LEU A 26 0.44 -5.73 -6.56
N ILE A 27 0.13 -5.32 -5.32
CA ILE A 27 1.12 -5.03 -4.29
C ILE A 27 0.99 -6.01 -3.13
N PHE A 28 2.09 -6.68 -2.82
CA PHE A 28 2.24 -7.48 -1.60
C PHE A 28 2.54 -6.53 -0.43
N SER A 29 1.49 -6.22 0.34
CA SER A 29 1.51 -5.15 1.33
C SER A 29 2.12 -5.59 2.64
N GLU A 30 3.12 -4.85 3.09
CA GLU A 30 3.77 -4.99 4.39
C GLU A 30 3.99 -3.60 4.99
N ASN A 31 4.15 -3.53 6.32
CA ASN A 31 4.58 -2.30 6.97
C ASN A 31 6.09 -2.10 6.75
N CYS A 32 6.46 -1.57 5.60
CA CYS A 32 7.85 -1.27 5.23
C CYS A 32 7.92 -0.03 4.35
N TYR A 33 9.07 0.60 4.32
CA TYR A 33 9.29 1.82 3.52
C TYR A 33 9.02 1.60 2.03
N GLU A 34 9.39 0.43 1.52
CA GLU A 34 9.20 0.05 0.12
C GLU A 34 7.73 0.09 -0.29
N PHE A 35 6.83 -0.37 0.60
CA PHE A 35 5.39 -0.25 0.39
C PHE A 35 4.97 1.23 0.29
N PHE A 36 5.39 2.08 1.23
CA PHE A 36 5.04 3.50 1.24
C PHE A 36 5.52 4.22 -0.02
N ALA A 37 6.75 3.97 -0.47
CA ALA A 37 7.30 4.60 -1.68
C ALA A 37 6.50 4.19 -2.93
N CYS A 38 6.22 2.90 -3.11
CA CYS A 38 5.44 2.41 -4.24
C CYS A 38 3.99 2.89 -4.18
N TYR A 39 3.36 2.85 -2.99
CA TYR A 39 1.99 3.30 -2.77
C TYR A 39 1.81 4.78 -3.13
N VAL A 40 2.65 5.65 -2.58
CA VAL A 40 2.61 7.10 -2.86
C VAL A 40 2.87 7.38 -4.34
N ALA A 41 3.85 6.70 -4.94
CA ALA A 41 4.13 6.82 -6.37
C ALA A 41 2.92 6.43 -7.22
N ALA A 42 2.29 5.29 -6.91
CA ALA A 42 1.15 4.78 -7.66
C ALA A 42 -0.08 5.70 -7.56
N ILE A 43 -0.37 6.24 -6.37
CA ILE A 43 -1.46 7.22 -6.19
C ILE A 43 -1.18 8.51 -6.98
N ARG A 44 0.04 9.04 -6.91
CA ARG A 44 0.45 10.26 -7.64
C ARG A 44 0.38 10.10 -9.15
N GLU A 45 0.76 8.94 -9.66
CA GLU A 45 0.75 8.61 -11.09
C GLU A 45 -0.59 7.97 -11.53
N ASN A 46 -1.65 8.14 -10.72
CA ASN A 46 -3.02 7.69 -11.02
C ASN A 46 -3.12 6.21 -11.41
N GLN A 47 -2.32 5.36 -10.77
CA GLN A 47 -2.39 3.90 -10.96
C GLN A 47 -3.52 3.30 -10.15
N VAL A 48 -3.90 2.05 -10.43
CA VAL A 48 -4.86 1.28 -9.63
C VAL A 48 -4.15 0.19 -8.86
N LEU A 49 -4.37 0.14 -7.55
CA LEU A 49 -3.69 -0.77 -6.64
C LEU A 49 -4.60 -1.92 -6.23
N ILE A 50 -4.14 -3.15 -6.31
CA ILE A 50 -4.69 -4.30 -5.60
C ILE A 50 -3.77 -4.55 -4.41
N LEU A 51 -4.26 -4.30 -3.20
CA LEU A 51 -3.48 -4.51 -1.99
C LEU A 51 -3.82 -5.88 -1.38
N ILE A 52 -2.83 -6.75 -1.27
CA ILE A 52 -3.00 -8.09 -0.69
C ILE A 52 -1.99 -8.34 0.43
N ASN A 53 -2.31 -9.30 1.27
CA ASN A 53 -1.39 -9.79 2.30
C ASN A 53 -0.16 -10.43 1.64
N SER A 54 1.04 -10.07 2.10
CA SER A 54 2.29 -10.69 1.63
C SER A 54 2.36 -12.21 1.88
N LYS A 55 1.53 -12.72 2.82
CA LYS A 55 1.38 -14.14 3.15
C LYS A 55 0.19 -14.83 2.44
N THR A 56 -0.43 -14.17 1.46
CA THR A 56 -1.50 -14.79 0.65
C THR A 56 -0.98 -16.08 0.00
N ASN A 57 -1.79 -17.15 0.04
CA ASN A 57 -1.43 -18.44 -0.54
C ASN A 57 -1.32 -18.36 -2.08
N GLU A 58 -0.70 -19.37 -2.68
CA GLU A 58 -0.40 -19.35 -4.13
C GLU A 58 -1.66 -19.45 -4.99
N ASP A 59 -2.66 -20.23 -4.58
CA ASP A 59 -3.90 -20.41 -5.34
C ASP A 59 -4.68 -19.10 -5.44
N ASP A 60 -4.81 -18.39 -4.32
CA ASP A 60 -5.42 -17.05 -4.28
C ASP A 60 -4.65 -16.03 -5.13
N ILE A 61 -3.31 -16.09 -5.12
CA ILE A 61 -2.48 -15.22 -5.97
C ILE A 61 -2.72 -15.53 -7.43
N LEU A 62 -2.76 -16.82 -7.81
CA LEU A 62 -3.03 -17.25 -9.18
C LEU A 62 -4.44 -16.82 -9.64
N ASP A 63 -5.46 -16.96 -8.79
CA ASP A 63 -6.81 -16.47 -9.09
C ASP A 63 -6.81 -14.96 -9.36
N ILE A 64 -6.15 -14.17 -8.51
CA ILE A 64 -6.02 -12.71 -8.70
C ILE A 64 -5.30 -12.39 -10.01
N LEU A 65 -4.19 -13.08 -10.32
CA LEU A 65 -3.42 -12.85 -11.54
C LEU A 65 -4.21 -13.20 -12.79
N ASN A 66 -5.02 -14.25 -12.75
CA ASN A 66 -5.84 -14.71 -13.88
C ASN A 66 -7.08 -13.84 -14.08
N ARG A 67 -7.72 -13.41 -12.99
CA ARG A 67 -8.98 -12.66 -13.02
C ARG A 67 -8.76 -11.17 -13.32
N TYR A 68 -7.75 -10.57 -12.73
CA TYR A 68 -7.49 -9.13 -12.82
C TYR A 68 -6.37 -8.77 -13.78
N GLU A 69 -5.54 -9.71 -14.19
CA GLU A 69 -4.42 -9.54 -15.11
C GLU A 69 -3.58 -8.27 -14.86
N PRO A 70 -3.08 -8.03 -13.62
CA PRO A 70 -2.36 -6.81 -13.31
C PRO A 70 -1.14 -6.64 -14.25
N GLU A 71 -0.96 -5.43 -14.80
CA GLU A 71 0.21 -5.16 -15.64
C GLU A 71 1.50 -5.17 -14.83
N TYR A 72 1.41 -4.77 -13.56
CA TYR A 72 2.56 -4.76 -12.65
C TYR A 72 2.30 -5.61 -11.41
N VAL A 73 3.39 -6.22 -10.91
CA VAL A 73 3.43 -6.90 -9.60
C VAL A 73 4.57 -6.30 -8.81
N TYR A 74 4.32 -5.87 -7.57
CA TYR A 74 5.32 -5.35 -6.66
C TYR A 74 5.51 -6.29 -5.47
N CYS A 75 6.65 -6.97 -5.40
CA CYS A 75 6.90 -8.06 -4.46
C CYS A 75 8.39 -8.26 -4.15
N LYS A 76 8.69 -9.05 -3.11
CA LYS A 76 10.06 -9.47 -2.76
C LYS A 76 10.55 -10.67 -3.59
N ASN A 77 9.67 -11.61 -3.92
CA ASN A 77 10.05 -12.85 -4.56
C ASN A 77 9.70 -12.85 -6.05
N ILE A 78 10.71 -12.74 -6.91
CA ILE A 78 10.54 -12.68 -8.36
C ILE A 78 10.39 -14.06 -9.04
N LYS A 79 10.85 -15.15 -8.40
CA LYS A 79 10.91 -16.48 -9.02
C LYS A 79 9.55 -17.05 -9.39
N LYS A 80 8.48 -16.57 -8.75
CA LYS A 80 7.10 -17.04 -8.95
C LYS A 80 6.42 -16.48 -10.21
N TYR A 81 6.96 -15.44 -10.83
CA TYR A 81 6.29 -14.67 -11.89
C TYR A 81 6.99 -14.81 -13.25
N LYS A 82 6.99 -16.01 -13.84
CA LYS A 82 7.68 -16.33 -15.10
C LYS A 82 7.26 -15.46 -16.30
N ASN A 83 6.01 -14.96 -16.31
CA ASN A 83 5.47 -14.12 -17.39
C ASN A 83 5.69 -12.62 -17.15
N TYR A 84 6.53 -12.27 -16.19
CA TYR A 84 6.86 -10.89 -15.82
C TYR A 84 8.36 -10.64 -15.91
N THR A 85 8.73 -9.41 -16.25
CA THR A 85 10.12 -8.92 -16.32
C THR A 85 10.34 -7.83 -15.29
N VAL A 86 11.46 -7.86 -14.58
CA VAL A 86 11.84 -6.82 -13.62
C VAL A 86 12.05 -5.48 -14.33
N LYS A 87 11.39 -4.43 -13.87
CA LYS A 87 11.53 -3.05 -14.36
C LYS A 87 12.22 -2.13 -13.35
N LEU A 88 12.10 -2.43 -12.06
CA LEU A 88 12.76 -1.67 -11.02
C LEU A 88 13.10 -2.60 -9.85
N ASN A 89 14.32 -2.50 -9.36
CA ASN A 89 14.73 -3.03 -8.07
C ASN A 89 14.70 -1.87 -7.07
N PHE A 90 13.92 -1.99 -6.02
CA PHE A 90 13.81 -0.98 -4.98
C PHE A 90 14.02 -1.62 -3.61
N ASN A 91 15.24 -1.55 -3.11
CA ASN A 91 15.72 -2.27 -1.93
C ASN A 91 15.44 -3.79 -2.05
N SER A 92 14.64 -4.34 -1.12
CA SER A 92 14.25 -5.76 -1.11
C SER A 92 13.03 -6.09 -1.98
N PHE A 93 12.44 -5.09 -2.64
CA PHE A 93 11.27 -5.25 -3.50
C PHE A 93 11.60 -5.07 -4.97
N HIS A 94 10.79 -5.68 -5.82
CA HIS A 94 10.93 -5.61 -7.27
C HIS A 94 9.59 -5.23 -7.89
N LEU A 95 9.62 -4.25 -8.80
CA LEU A 95 8.48 -3.94 -9.67
C LEU A 95 8.63 -4.75 -10.96
N LEU A 96 7.72 -5.67 -11.17
CA LEU A 96 7.66 -6.56 -12.32
C LEU A 96 6.62 -6.06 -13.29
N LYS A 97 6.87 -6.15 -14.61
CA LYS A 97 5.90 -5.85 -15.67
C LYS A 97 5.56 -7.11 -16.45
N LYS A 98 4.27 -7.34 -16.72
CA LYS A 98 3.76 -8.46 -17.52
C LYS A 98 4.30 -8.34 -18.95
N ASN A 99 4.80 -9.46 -19.51
CA ASN A 99 5.44 -9.47 -20.84
C ASN A 99 4.42 -9.26 -21.97
N LYS A 100 3.23 -9.84 -21.84
CA LYS A 100 2.12 -9.63 -22.78
C LYS A 100 0.93 -9.08 -22.00
N VAL A 101 0.47 -7.90 -22.38
CA VAL A 101 -0.62 -7.19 -21.67
C VAL A 101 -1.83 -7.16 -22.59
N ASN A 102 -2.96 -7.64 -22.09
CA ASN A 102 -4.25 -7.43 -22.74
C ASN A 102 -4.68 -5.96 -22.55
N GLN A 103 -5.23 -5.37 -23.60
CA GLN A 103 -5.81 -4.03 -23.47
C GLN A 103 -7.15 -4.15 -22.76
N TYR A 104 -7.30 -3.44 -21.65
CA TYR A 104 -8.56 -3.29 -20.94
C TYR A 104 -8.73 -1.84 -20.48
N ASN A 105 -9.98 -1.40 -20.45
CA ASN A 105 -10.31 -0.07 -19.99
C ASN A 105 -10.46 -0.05 -18.47
N ILE A 106 -9.65 0.77 -17.82
CA ILE A 106 -9.77 1.00 -16.38
C ILE A 106 -10.62 2.28 -16.18
N ASN A 107 -11.62 2.19 -15.29
CA ASN A 107 -12.38 3.36 -14.90
C ASN A 107 -11.44 4.47 -14.40
N THR A 108 -11.63 5.69 -14.89
CA THR A 108 -10.75 6.84 -14.63
C THR A 108 -10.70 7.22 -13.14
N GLU A 109 -11.76 6.97 -12.38
CA GLU A 109 -11.84 7.29 -10.96
C GLU A 109 -11.28 6.18 -10.05
N LEU A 110 -11.20 4.93 -10.55
CA LEU A 110 -10.72 3.80 -9.75
C LEU A 110 -9.27 4.01 -9.33
N SER A 111 -8.96 3.80 -8.05
CA SER A 111 -7.63 3.97 -7.48
C SER A 111 -7.14 2.78 -6.67
N CYS A 112 -8.03 2.13 -5.93
CA CYS A 112 -7.63 1.02 -5.08
C CYS A 112 -8.70 -0.08 -5.02
N LEU A 113 -8.24 -1.30 -4.93
CA LEU A 113 -9.02 -2.51 -4.72
C LEU A 113 -8.58 -3.13 -3.39
N LEU A 114 -9.47 -3.15 -2.40
CA LEU A 114 -9.22 -3.75 -1.09
C LEU A 114 -10.05 -5.02 -0.94
N SER A 115 -9.40 -6.11 -0.52
CA SER A 115 -10.09 -7.36 -0.28
C SER A 115 -11.03 -7.24 0.93
N THR A 116 -12.21 -7.82 0.82
CA THR A 116 -13.11 -8.04 1.96
C THR A 116 -12.87 -9.42 2.54
N SER A 117 -13.13 -9.57 3.85
CA SER A 117 -13.17 -10.86 4.52
C SER A 117 -14.44 -11.63 4.07
N GLY A 118 -14.47 -12.07 2.82
CA GLY A 118 -15.62 -12.81 2.29
C GLY A 118 -15.74 -14.22 2.91
N THR A 119 -16.92 -14.59 3.38
CA THR A 119 -17.26 -15.93 3.90
C THR A 119 -17.45 -16.97 2.80
N THR A 120 -17.41 -16.57 1.53
CA THR A 120 -17.81 -17.40 0.36
C THR A 120 -16.65 -17.99 -0.43
N GLY A 121 -15.42 -18.05 0.13
CA GLY A 121 -14.24 -18.65 -0.54
C GLY A 121 -13.59 -17.81 -1.63
N GLU A 122 -14.33 -17.00 -2.37
CA GLU A 122 -13.75 -16.09 -3.39
C GLU A 122 -13.39 -14.74 -2.81
N LYS A 123 -12.17 -14.25 -3.10
CA LYS A 123 -11.74 -12.90 -2.71
C LYS A 123 -12.50 -11.85 -3.51
N LYS A 124 -13.41 -11.15 -2.85
CA LYS A 124 -14.10 -9.97 -3.40
C LYS A 124 -13.32 -8.71 -3.05
N PHE A 125 -13.30 -7.77 -4.00
CA PHE A 125 -12.61 -6.49 -3.82
C PHE A 125 -13.60 -5.33 -3.85
N VAL A 126 -13.48 -4.43 -2.88
CA VAL A 126 -14.16 -3.14 -2.86
C VAL A 126 -13.36 -2.17 -3.74
N LYS A 127 -14.07 -1.47 -4.63
CA LYS A 127 -13.50 -0.45 -5.52
C LYS A 127 -13.51 0.90 -4.82
N LEU A 128 -12.35 1.52 -4.71
CA LEU A 128 -12.19 2.84 -4.11
C LEU A 128 -11.60 3.82 -5.13
N SER A 129 -12.17 5.02 -5.18
CA SER A 129 -11.61 6.14 -5.93
C SER A 129 -10.61 6.93 -5.05
N VAL A 130 -9.78 7.77 -5.69
CA VAL A 130 -8.96 8.76 -4.96
C VAL A 130 -9.84 9.65 -4.10
N LYS A 131 -11.02 10.05 -4.59
CA LYS A 131 -12.00 10.86 -3.84
C LYS A 131 -12.45 10.14 -2.56
N ASN A 132 -12.70 8.83 -2.60
CA ASN A 132 -13.05 8.05 -1.40
C ASN A 132 -11.91 8.07 -0.37
N LEU A 133 -10.66 7.82 -0.81
CA LEU A 133 -9.50 7.84 0.06
C LEU A 133 -9.30 9.21 0.72
N LEU A 134 -9.36 10.29 -0.07
CA LEU A 134 -9.18 11.66 0.42
C LEU A 134 -10.31 12.11 1.35
N SER A 135 -11.57 11.85 1.00
CA SER A 135 -12.72 12.25 1.84
C SER A 135 -12.70 11.54 3.19
N ASN A 136 -12.37 10.25 3.20
CA ASN A 136 -12.21 9.48 4.44
C ASN A 136 -11.09 10.07 5.30
N SER A 137 -9.90 10.30 4.72
CA SER A 137 -8.76 10.88 5.45
C SER A 137 -9.06 12.28 5.97
N THR A 138 -9.77 13.11 5.19
CA THR A 138 -10.20 14.46 5.62
C THR A 138 -11.17 14.39 6.79
N ALA A 139 -12.13 13.46 6.74
CA ALA A 139 -13.10 13.30 7.84
C ALA A 139 -12.41 12.85 9.15
N ILE A 140 -11.51 11.85 9.06
CA ILE A 140 -10.73 11.38 10.21
C ILE A 140 -9.85 12.51 10.77
N SER A 141 -9.12 13.21 9.90
CA SER A 141 -8.26 14.33 10.28
C SER A 141 -9.00 15.39 11.06
N LYS A 142 -10.19 15.79 10.60
CA LYS A 142 -11.04 16.76 11.28
C LYS A 142 -11.57 16.23 12.61
N SER A 143 -12.05 14.99 12.65
CA SER A 143 -12.65 14.41 13.86
C SER A 143 -11.63 14.20 14.98
N LEU A 144 -10.38 13.87 14.63
CA LEU A 144 -9.31 13.60 15.59
C LEU A 144 -8.29 14.75 15.70
N ASN A 145 -8.51 15.87 15.00
CA ASN A 145 -7.62 17.04 14.96
C ASN A 145 -6.17 16.69 14.57
N ILE A 146 -6.01 15.71 13.66
CA ILE A 146 -4.66 15.25 13.24
C ILE A 146 -3.97 16.33 12.42
N ASN A 147 -2.72 16.61 12.78
CA ASN A 147 -1.86 17.62 12.16
C ASN A 147 -0.41 17.14 12.03
N GLN A 148 0.46 17.99 11.50
CA GLN A 148 1.88 17.67 11.21
C GLN A 148 2.73 17.32 12.46
N ASN A 149 2.28 17.66 13.67
CA ASN A 149 3.00 17.36 14.91
C ASN A 149 2.65 15.97 15.45
N ASP A 150 1.65 15.33 14.88
CA ASP A 150 1.23 14.01 15.33
C ASP A 150 2.19 12.92 14.87
N THR A 151 2.21 11.87 15.67
CA THR A 151 3.04 10.67 15.41
C THR A 151 2.18 9.44 15.66
N SER A 152 1.95 8.66 14.61
CA SER A 152 1.26 7.36 14.71
C SER A 152 2.26 6.22 14.61
N ILE A 153 1.86 5.05 15.11
CA ILE A 153 2.59 3.78 14.93
C ILE A 153 1.70 2.79 14.18
N THR A 154 2.24 2.09 13.18
CA THR A 154 1.48 1.07 12.45
C THR A 154 1.22 -0.13 13.35
N THR A 155 -0.04 -0.55 13.44
CA THR A 155 -0.48 -1.71 14.23
C THR A 155 -1.02 -2.83 13.36
N MET A 156 -1.37 -2.51 12.12
CA MET A 156 -1.96 -3.44 11.15
C MET A 156 -1.33 -3.27 9.77
N PRO A 157 -1.31 -4.33 8.96
CA PRO A 157 -0.81 -4.26 7.58
C PRO A 157 -1.68 -3.38 6.67
N PRO A 158 -1.07 -2.73 5.65
CA PRO A 158 -1.75 -1.74 4.79
C PRO A 158 -2.87 -2.28 3.89
N TYR A 159 -3.01 -3.60 3.71
CA TYR A 159 -4.12 -4.18 2.96
C TYR A 159 -5.46 -4.15 3.74
N TYR A 160 -5.45 -3.84 5.03
CA TYR A 160 -6.67 -3.54 5.78
C TYR A 160 -7.11 -2.10 5.56
N SER A 161 -8.40 -1.90 5.29
CA SER A 161 -8.98 -0.57 5.06
C SER A 161 -8.73 0.40 6.22
N TYR A 162 -8.80 -0.09 7.45
CA TYR A 162 -8.54 0.69 8.66
C TYR A 162 -7.08 1.16 8.72
N ALA A 163 -6.11 0.25 8.52
CA ALA A 163 -4.69 0.61 8.47
C ALA A 163 -4.39 1.62 7.35
N LEU A 164 -4.98 1.40 6.17
CA LEU A 164 -4.81 2.30 5.04
C LEU A 164 -5.38 3.69 5.33
N SER A 165 -6.50 3.79 6.05
CA SER A 165 -7.07 5.06 6.45
C SER A 165 -6.17 5.84 7.39
N ILE A 166 -5.51 5.16 8.35
CA ILE A 166 -4.51 5.77 9.25
C ILE A 166 -3.33 6.29 8.45
N ILE A 167 -2.77 5.46 7.57
CA ILE A 167 -1.63 5.83 6.71
C ILE A 167 -1.98 7.07 5.89
N ASN A 168 -3.11 7.07 5.18
CA ASN A 168 -3.51 8.18 4.33
C ASN A 168 -3.74 9.46 5.14
N THR A 169 -4.39 9.36 6.30
CA THR A 169 -4.65 10.53 7.14
C THR A 169 -3.34 11.17 7.61
N HIS A 170 -2.38 10.39 8.07
CA HIS A 170 -1.12 10.93 8.56
C HIS A 170 -0.23 11.47 7.41
N LEU A 171 -0.16 10.77 6.27
CA LEU A 171 0.55 11.26 5.09
C LEU A 171 -0.03 12.58 4.58
N MET A 172 -1.36 12.70 4.51
CA MET A 172 -2.04 13.90 4.04
C MET A 172 -1.75 15.12 4.93
N ASN A 173 -1.58 14.92 6.23
CA ASN A 173 -1.32 16.00 7.20
C ASN A 173 0.17 16.27 7.46
N GLY A 174 1.09 15.57 6.76
CA GLY A 174 2.52 15.72 7.00
C GLY A 174 2.97 15.17 8.36
N ALA A 175 2.16 14.34 8.99
CA ALA A 175 2.41 13.75 10.31
C ALA A 175 3.43 12.60 10.22
N LYS A 176 4.01 12.19 11.36
CA LYS A 176 4.97 11.08 11.41
C LYS A 176 4.26 9.74 11.47
N ILE A 177 4.85 8.74 10.81
CA ILE A 177 4.42 7.34 10.90
C ILE A 177 5.61 6.48 11.30
N ILE A 178 5.50 5.81 12.45
CA ILE A 178 6.46 4.79 12.88
C ILE A 178 6.05 3.48 12.23
N ILE A 179 6.88 3.02 11.31
CA ILE A 179 6.66 1.78 10.57
C ILE A 179 7.13 0.61 11.41
N ASN A 180 6.23 -0.30 11.73
CA ASN A 180 6.45 -1.43 12.61
C ASN A 180 5.68 -2.68 12.15
N ASN A 181 6.26 -3.86 12.37
CA ASN A 181 5.65 -5.16 12.06
C ASN A 181 5.38 -6.02 13.31
N PHE A 182 5.66 -5.50 14.51
CA PHE A 182 5.36 -6.20 15.74
C PHE A 182 3.87 -6.08 16.07
N SER A 183 3.31 -7.13 16.63
CA SER A 183 1.94 -7.16 17.15
C SER A 183 1.85 -6.38 18.47
N LEU A 184 0.64 -5.90 18.81
CA LEU A 184 0.34 -5.25 20.10
C LEU A 184 0.63 -6.13 21.33
N VAL A 185 0.66 -7.46 21.16
CA VAL A 185 1.04 -8.41 22.24
C VAL A 185 2.54 -8.65 22.32
N ASP A 186 3.33 -8.14 21.36
CA ASP A 186 4.78 -8.29 21.33
C ASP A 186 5.45 -7.21 22.21
N ARG A 187 6.38 -7.62 23.06
CA ARG A 187 7.17 -6.71 23.89
C ARG A 187 7.91 -5.66 23.07
N ASN A 188 8.46 -6.04 21.91
CA ASN A 188 9.20 -5.13 21.04
C ASN A 188 8.34 -3.97 20.52
N PHE A 189 7.00 -4.18 20.34
CA PHE A 189 6.07 -3.12 20.02
C PHE A 189 6.09 -2.02 21.10
N TRP A 190 5.98 -2.41 22.36
CA TRP A 190 5.94 -1.48 23.48
C TRP A 190 7.28 -0.81 23.77
N GLU A 191 8.39 -1.48 23.44
CA GLU A 191 9.72 -0.86 23.48
C GLU A 191 9.84 0.25 22.43
N LEU A 192 9.39 0.02 21.18
CA LEU A 192 9.30 1.07 20.15
C LEU A 192 8.34 2.19 20.56
N PHE A 193 7.18 1.84 21.11
CA PHE A 193 6.20 2.82 21.58
C PHE A 193 6.78 3.74 22.65
N LYS A 194 7.47 3.18 23.64
CA LYS A 194 8.16 3.96 24.69
C LYS A 194 9.29 4.82 24.14
N TYR A 195 10.02 4.32 23.17
CA TYR A 195 11.16 5.04 22.59
C TYR A 195 10.72 6.22 21.73
N PHE A 196 9.74 6.02 20.86
CA PHE A 196 9.29 7.05 19.92
C PHE A 196 8.14 7.92 20.44
N GLN A 197 7.47 7.51 21.51
CA GLN A 197 6.35 8.21 22.17
C GLN A 197 5.28 8.70 21.16
N PRO A 198 4.71 7.82 20.33
CA PRO A 198 3.63 8.24 19.45
C PRO A 198 2.43 8.74 20.28
N ASN A 199 1.80 9.81 19.82
CA ASN A 199 0.60 10.35 20.46
C ASN A 199 -0.69 9.79 19.85
N ASN A 200 -0.58 9.01 18.77
CA ASN A 200 -1.70 8.29 18.16
C ASN A 200 -1.44 6.78 18.15
N LEU A 201 -2.25 6.06 18.95
CA LEU A 201 -2.30 4.59 18.92
C LEU A 201 -3.63 4.16 18.30
N ASN A 202 -3.54 3.37 17.26
CA ASN A 202 -4.70 2.88 16.50
C ASN A 202 -4.82 1.37 16.69
N GLY A 203 -5.99 0.90 17.06
CA GLY A 203 -6.27 -0.51 17.28
C GLY A 203 -7.73 -0.87 17.00
N VAL A 204 -8.00 -2.16 16.91
CA VAL A 204 -9.33 -2.79 16.84
C VAL A 204 -9.44 -3.84 17.91
#